data_352a4176197ed379db90d681605d94cb
#
_entry.id   352a4176197ed379db90d681605d94cb
#
_cell.length_a   1.000
_cell.length_b   1.000
_cell.length_c   1.000
_cell.angle_alpha   90.00
_cell.angle_beta   90.00
_cell.angle_gamma   90.00
#
_symmetry.space_group_name_H-M   'P 1'
#
loop_
_entity.id
_entity.type
_entity.pdbx_description
1 polymer ?
#
loop_
_entity_poly.entity_id
_entity_poly.type
_entity_poly.pdbx_seq_one_letter_code
_entity_poly.pdbx_strand_id
1 'polypeptide(L)'
;MSRIRIEQLGITKAGTECIVNAANENLQAGGGVCGVIFHAAGRKQLQKACDDIGYCNTGSAVITPAFHLNAKYIIHAVGPVWYGGKNKEPQKLYGCYKASLNLAKEYGCHSIAFPLISAGIFGYPKEQAWRKALQACNDFIHDNPDYDMDNLFAIPDPQILQMGLVELKAQEKNAHTQQEEKAVAENTDDDLLSTLNRKALKTAIDSVKTVGKIQWKGGKESDGIMEIPYPDYLDEIWASFSIFDPDTDYSDNYEKYCKGILPTDMNVRQIRTMLTFIERGERFCDGHVQRYLENNILLKLLLRLDDLIVSNDQKHSAPEKTK
;
A
#
# COMPACT_ATOMS: atom_id res chain seq x y z
N MET A 1 8.72 -19.34 -7.98
CA MET A 1 8.26 -18.48 -6.87
C MET A 1 9.13 -17.24 -6.78
N SER A 2 8.54 -16.07 -6.87
CA SER A 2 9.27 -14.80 -6.79
C SER A 2 9.97 -14.62 -5.46
N ARG A 3 11.14 -14.01 -5.46
CA ARG A 3 11.93 -13.75 -4.24
C ARG A 3 12.82 -12.52 -4.40
N ILE A 4 13.27 -12.00 -3.27
CA ILE A 4 14.26 -10.92 -3.20
C ILE A 4 15.48 -11.45 -2.43
N ARG A 5 16.68 -11.27 -3.00
CA ARG A 5 17.95 -11.67 -2.40
C ARG A 5 18.92 -10.50 -2.39
N ILE A 6 19.76 -10.43 -1.37
CA ILE A 6 20.84 -9.43 -1.27
C ILE A 6 22.14 -10.19 -1.03
N GLU A 7 23.09 -10.08 -1.95
CA GLU A 7 24.33 -10.86 -1.91
C GLU A 7 25.57 -9.97 -2.09
N GLN A 8 26.67 -10.37 -1.43
CA GLN A 8 27.94 -9.67 -1.55
C GLN A 8 28.71 -10.12 -2.79
N LEU A 9 28.40 -9.49 -3.92
CA LEU A 9 29.10 -9.79 -5.18
C LEU A 9 29.06 -8.59 -6.13
N GLY A 10 29.94 -8.60 -7.12
CA GLY A 10 29.90 -7.66 -8.23
C GLY A 10 28.82 -8.06 -9.25
N ILE A 11 28.07 -7.09 -9.75
CA ILE A 11 26.89 -7.31 -10.61
C ILE A 11 27.20 -8.11 -11.90
N THR A 12 28.41 -7.99 -12.44
CA THR A 12 28.84 -8.75 -13.62
C THR A 12 29.02 -10.26 -13.36
N LYS A 13 28.95 -10.68 -12.09
CA LYS A 13 29.03 -12.07 -11.63
C LYS A 13 27.68 -12.60 -11.13
N ALA A 14 26.61 -11.87 -11.31
CA ALA A 14 25.30 -12.18 -10.73
C ALA A 14 24.66 -13.48 -11.26
N GLY A 15 24.98 -13.88 -12.50
CA GLY A 15 24.41 -15.10 -13.11
C GLY A 15 22.93 -15.03 -13.39
N THR A 16 22.36 -13.85 -13.44
CA THR A 16 20.94 -13.58 -13.78
C THR A 16 20.75 -13.35 -15.27
N GLU A 17 19.52 -13.53 -15.77
CA GLU A 17 19.19 -13.31 -17.15
C GLU A 17 19.29 -11.82 -17.57
N CYS A 18 18.96 -10.91 -16.64
CA CYS A 18 19.17 -9.47 -16.79
C CYS A 18 20.08 -8.92 -15.71
N ILE A 19 20.91 -7.94 -16.05
CA ILE A 19 21.60 -7.09 -15.07
C ILE A 19 21.22 -5.64 -15.29
N VAL A 20 21.17 -4.86 -14.21
CA VAL A 20 20.80 -3.44 -14.29
C VAL A 20 22.04 -2.56 -14.19
N ASN A 21 22.19 -1.67 -15.15
CA ASN A 21 23.19 -0.59 -15.14
C ASN A 21 22.56 0.66 -14.54
N ALA A 22 23.20 1.25 -13.52
CA ALA A 22 22.88 2.59 -13.05
C ALA A 22 23.42 3.63 -14.05
N ALA A 23 22.56 4.00 -15.00
CA ALA A 23 22.91 4.82 -16.16
C ALA A 23 22.68 6.32 -15.92
N ASN A 24 23.25 7.14 -16.80
CA ASN A 24 22.88 8.54 -17.00
C ASN A 24 21.90 8.69 -18.17
N GLU A 25 21.26 9.85 -18.30
CA GLU A 25 20.21 10.11 -19.29
C GLU A 25 20.69 9.95 -20.75
N ASN A 26 21.97 10.29 -21.01
CA ASN A 26 22.57 10.16 -22.35
C ASN A 26 23.11 8.76 -22.63
N LEU A 27 22.94 7.81 -21.71
CA LEU A 27 23.39 6.40 -21.79
C LEU A 27 24.90 6.25 -22.05
N GLN A 28 25.70 7.23 -21.67
CA GLN A 28 27.13 7.22 -21.88
C GLN A 28 27.87 6.44 -20.80
N ALA A 29 28.93 5.76 -21.20
CA ALA A 29 29.81 5.05 -20.29
C ALA A 29 30.40 5.99 -19.25
N GLY A 30 30.16 5.69 -17.96
CA GLY A 30 30.61 6.48 -16.81
C GLY A 30 31.52 5.70 -15.87
N GLY A 31 31.64 6.22 -14.64
CA GLY A 31 32.38 5.56 -13.54
C GLY A 31 31.53 4.57 -12.75
N GLY A 32 32.13 4.00 -11.68
CA GLY A 32 31.46 3.09 -10.76
C GLY A 32 30.94 1.83 -11.45
N VAL A 33 29.74 1.38 -11.07
CA VAL A 33 29.11 0.16 -11.62
C VAL A 33 28.91 0.25 -13.12
N CYS A 34 28.58 1.42 -13.65
CA CYS A 34 28.44 1.65 -15.09
C CYS A 34 29.73 1.32 -15.84
N GLY A 35 30.86 1.83 -15.40
CA GLY A 35 32.17 1.56 -16.03
C GLY A 35 32.54 0.07 -16.00
N VAL A 36 32.24 -0.63 -14.91
CA VAL A 36 32.49 -2.08 -14.76
C VAL A 36 31.62 -2.87 -15.77
N ILE A 37 30.34 -2.53 -15.91
CA ILE A 37 29.44 -3.19 -16.86
C ILE A 37 29.88 -2.94 -18.29
N PHE A 38 30.17 -1.70 -18.67
CA PHE A 38 30.64 -1.36 -20.02
C PHE A 38 31.94 -2.07 -20.39
N HIS A 39 32.88 -2.18 -19.44
CA HIS A 39 34.13 -2.91 -19.65
C HIS A 39 33.86 -4.40 -19.91
N ALA A 40 33.04 -5.03 -19.04
CA ALA A 40 32.76 -6.48 -19.13
C ALA A 40 31.90 -6.87 -20.33
N ALA A 41 30.95 -6.02 -20.74
CA ALA A 41 30.09 -6.24 -21.90
C ALA A 41 30.79 -6.03 -23.25
N GLY A 42 31.94 -5.34 -23.26
CA GLY A 42 32.58 -4.87 -24.49
C GLY A 42 32.18 -3.43 -24.81
N ARG A 43 32.99 -2.49 -24.30
CA ARG A 43 32.69 -1.05 -24.25
C ARG A 43 32.19 -0.47 -25.57
N LYS A 44 32.83 -0.82 -26.70
CA LYS A 44 32.47 -0.27 -28.02
C LYS A 44 31.09 -0.73 -28.50
N GLN A 45 30.80 -2.02 -28.31
CA GLN A 45 29.54 -2.62 -28.76
C GLN A 45 28.38 -2.13 -27.89
N LEU A 46 28.55 -2.09 -26.57
CA LEU A 46 27.54 -1.59 -25.68
C LEU A 46 27.27 -0.09 -25.87
N GLN A 47 28.35 0.73 -26.04
CA GLN A 47 28.17 2.16 -26.28
C GLN A 47 27.40 2.40 -27.58
N LYS A 48 27.74 1.66 -28.67
CA LYS A 48 27.00 1.79 -29.91
C LYS A 48 25.51 1.47 -29.74
N ALA A 49 25.16 0.40 -29.02
CA ALA A 49 23.76 0.07 -28.75
C ALA A 49 23.05 1.14 -27.90
N CYS A 50 23.77 1.77 -26.95
CA CYS A 50 23.27 2.91 -26.20
C CYS A 50 23.08 4.16 -27.07
N ASP A 51 24.01 4.43 -27.97
CA ASP A 51 23.94 5.57 -28.91
C ASP A 51 22.79 5.41 -29.91
N ASP A 52 22.49 4.17 -30.34
CA ASP A 52 21.36 3.85 -31.21
C ASP A 52 20.00 4.11 -30.50
N ILE A 53 19.94 4.01 -29.17
CA ILE A 53 18.77 4.40 -28.34
C ILE A 53 18.75 5.92 -28.11
N GLY A 54 19.91 6.51 -27.85
CA GLY A 54 20.16 7.95 -27.73
C GLY A 54 19.90 8.53 -26.33
N TYR A 55 18.71 8.33 -25.74
CA TYR A 55 18.33 9.02 -24.49
C TYR A 55 17.34 8.19 -23.64
N CYS A 56 17.44 8.33 -22.33
CA CYS A 56 16.47 7.77 -21.37
C CYS A 56 16.19 8.76 -20.24
N ASN A 57 14.92 9.05 -19.99
CA ASN A 57 14.51 9.98 -18.92
C ASN A 57 14.83 9.46 -17.52
N THR A 58 15.20 10.36 -16.61
CA THR A 58 15.33 10.05 -15.17
C THR A 58 14.01 9.48 -14.61
N GLY A 59 14.07 8.32 -13.99
CA GLY A 59 12.92 7.57 -13.47
C GLY A 59 12.42 6.49 -14.43
N SER A 60 13.09 6.29 -15.55
CA SER A 60 12.83 5.28 -16.58
C SER A 60 13.99 4.32 -16.78
N ALA A 61 13.82 3.34 -17.67
CA ALA A 61 14.84 2.40 -18.07
C ALA A 61 14.71 2.05 -19.56
N VAL A 62 15.82 1.62 -20.18
CA VAL A 62 15.87 1.05 -21.52
C VAL A 62 16.72 -0.22 -21.53
N ILE A 63 16.64 -1.06 -22.56
CA ILE A 63 17.27 -2.37 -22.60
C ILE A 63 18.18 -2.52 -23.82
N THR A 64 19.31 -3.21 -23.63
CA THR A 64 20.23 -3.61 -24.70
C THR A 64 20.62 -5.09 -24.55
N PRO A 65 21.15 -5.74 -25.59
CA PRO A 65 21.83 -7.01 -25.42
C PRO A 65 23.02 -6.89 -24.44
N ALA A 66 23.38 -8.01 -23.78
CA ALA A 66 24.45 -8.03 -22.79
C ALA A 66 25.85 -8.30 -23.39
N PHE A 67 25.94 -8.60 -24.67
CA PHE A 67 27.16 -8.87 -25.43
C PHE A 67 28.06 -9.94 -24.77
N HIS A 68 29.23 -9.56 -24.21
CA HIS A 68 30.19 -10.51 -23.63
C HIS A 68 29.86 -10.93 -22.19
N LEU A 69 28.83 -10.32 -21.56
CA LEU A 69 28.40 -10.71 -20.22
C LEU A 69 27.63 -12.04 -20.22
N ASN A 70 27.72 -12.76 -19.13
CA ASN A 70 26.89 -13.97 -18.92
C ASN A 70 25.48 -13.57 -18.45
N ALA A 71 24.78 -12.81 -19.28
CA ALA A 71 23.40 -12.39 -19.12
C ALA A 71 22.78 -12.27 -20.52
N LYS A 72 21.48 -12.24 -20.65
CA LYS A 72 20.78 -12.00 -21.92
C LYS A 72 20.75 -10.50 -22.24
N TYR A 73 20.48 -9.68 -21.24
CA TYR A 73 20.23 -8.25 -21.43
C TYR A 73 20.87 -7.40 -20.32
N ILE A 74 21.17 -6.15 -20.69
CA ILE A 74 21.48 -5.06 -19.75
C ILE A 74 20.33 -4.08 -19.79
N ILE A 75 19.76 -3.79 -18.62
CA ILE A 75 18.74 -2.76 -18.46
C ILE A 75 19.41 -1.52 -17.90
N HIS A 76 19.38 -0.43 -18.66
CA HIS A 76 19.97 0.86 -18.30
C HIS A 76 18.92 1.69 -17.57
N ALA A 77 18.96 1.68 -16.23
CA ALA A 77 18.03 2.39 -15.36
C ALA A 77 18.61 3.76 -14.96
N VAL A 78 17.89 4.82 -15.28
CA VAL A 78 18.33 6.19 -14.98
C VAL A 78 17.70 6.67 -13.68
N GLY A 79 18.43 6.51 -12.59
CA GLY A 79 18.05 7.01 -11.29
C GLY A 79 18.32 8.52 -11.13
N PRO A 80 17.66 9.19 -10.15
CA PRO A 80 17.84 10.62 -9.91
C PRO A 80 19.15 10.95 -9.19
N VAL A 81 19.71 12.11 -9.46
CA VAL A 81 20.68 12.77 -8.58
C VAL A 81 19.93 13.31 -7.36
N TRP A 82 20.50 13.16 -6.16
CA TRP A 82 19.89 13.61 -4.93
C TRP A 82 20.09 15.11 -4.68
N TYR A 83 19.01 15.85 -4.56
CA TYR A 83 18.97 17.29 -4.23
C TYR A 83 18.11 17.57 -3.00
N GLY A 84 18.02 16.60 -2.05
CA GLY A 84 17.29 16.79 -0.79
C GLY A 84 15.85 16.30 -0.80
N GLY A 85 15.41 15.52 -1.80
CA GLY A 85 14.10 14.85 -1.83
C GLY A 85 12.92 15.72 -2.31
N LYS A 86 13.18 16.97 -2.74
CA LYS A 86 12.12 17.94 -3.11
C LYS A 86 11.77 17.96 -4.60
N ASN A 87 12.56 17.27 -5.44
CA ASN A 87 12.40 17.25 -6.92
C ASN A 87 11.82 15.92 -7.43
N LYS A 88 10.97 15.28 -6.62
CA LYS A 88 10.35 13.97 -6.90
C LYS A 88 11.37 12.83 -7.03
N GLU A 89 12.55 12.96 -6.37
CA GLU A 89 13.59 11.95 -6.44
C GLU A 89 13.10 10.58 -5.92
N PRO A 90 12.29 10.47 -4.83
CA PRO A 90 11.76 9.19 -4.39
C PRO A 90 10.87 8.50 -5.44
N GLN A 91 10.03 9.27 -6.13
CA GLN A 91 9.16 8.76 -7.19
C GLN A 91 9.96 8.33 -8.42
N LYS A 92 10.98 9.12 -8.79
CA LYS A 92 11.88 8.80 -9.91
C LYS A 92 12.72 7.55 -9.62
N LEU A 93 13.25 7.40 -8.40
CA LEU A 93 14.01 6.22 -8.02
C LEU A 93 13.12 4.95 -8.04
N TYR A 94 11.93 5.02 -7.48
CA TYR A 94 10.95 3.95 -7.57
C TYR A 94 10.61 3.62 -9.04
N GLY A 95 10.39 4.65 -9.85
CA GLY A 95 10.04 4.50 -11.27
C GLY A 95 11.08 3.74 -12.08
N CYS A 96 12.38 4.01 -11.88
CA CYS A 96 13.43 3.31 -12.63
C CYS A 96 13.57 1.83 -12.23
N TYR A 97 13.31 1.46 -10.96
CA TYR A 97 13.21 0.05 -10.55
C TYR A 97 12.00 -0.63 -11.19
N LYS A 98 10.81 0.00 -11.10
CA LYS A 98 9.57 -0.54 -11.70
C LYS A 98 9.70 -0.69 -13.21
N ALA A 99 10.28 0.29 -13.91
CA ALA A 99 10.54 0.22 -15.35
C ALA A 99 11.50 -0.94 -15.70
N SER A 100 12.53 -1.16 -14.88
CA SER A 100 13.48 -2.27 -15.08
C SER A 100 12.83 -3.63 -14.93
N LEU A 101 11.99 -3.81 -13.92
CA LEU A 101 11.23 -5.05 -13.69
C LEU A 101 10.24 -5.34 -14.81
N ASN A 102 9.54 -4.31 -15.28
CA ASN A 102 8.60 -4.44 -16.41
C ASN A 102 9.31 -4.82 -17.70
N LEU A 103 10.46 -4.20 -18.00
CA LEU A 103 11.29 -4.58 -19.16
C LEU A 103 11.79 -6.03 -19.04
N ALA A 104 12.27 -6.44 -17.86
CA ALA A 104 12.69 -7.84 -17.68
C ALA A 104 11.54 -8.82 -17.94
N LYS A 105 10.33 -8.52 -17.46
CA LYS A 105 9.12 -9.31 -17.71
C LYS A 105 8.75 -9.30 -19.21
N GLU A 106 8.75 -8.16 -19.87
CA GLU A 106 8.44 -8.00 -21.29
C GLU A 106 9.37 -8.84 -22.18
N TYR A 107 10.65 -8.94 -21.78
CA TYR A 107 11.65 -9.74 -22.48
C TYR A 107 11.74 -11.20 -21.98
N GLY A 108 10.78 -11.65 -21.19
CA GLY A 108 10.65 -13.03 -20.71
C GLY A 108 11.78 -13.46 -19.78
N CYS A 109 12.35 -12.54 -19.00
CA CYS A 109 13.41 -12.84 -18.03
C CYS A 109 12.83 -13.11 -16.66
N HIS A 110 13.20 -14.22 -16.05
CA HIS A 110 12.78 -14.66 -14.72
C HIS A 110 13.81 -14.38 -13.62
N SER A 111 14.91 -13.70 -13.95
CA SER A 111 15.91 -13.24 -12.98
C SER A 111 16.54 -11.92 -13.41
N ILE A 112 16.71 -11.02 -12.43
CA ILE A 112 17.27 -9.69 -12.63
C ILE A 112 18.20 -9.34 -11.47
N ALA A 113 19.38 -8.76 -11.78
CA ALA A 113 20.29 -8.25 -10.75
C ALA A 113 20.35 -6.72 -10.76
N PHE A 114 20.24 -6.13 -9.58
CA PHE A 114 20.30 -4.70 -9.35
C PHE A 114 21.54 -4.28 -8.57
N PRO A 115 22.16 -3.14 -8.90
CA PRO A 115 22.96 -2.37 -7.94
C PRO A 115 22.01 -1.55 -7.06
N LEU A 116 22.49 -0.92 -6.00
CA LEU A 116 21.70 0.11 -5.31
C LEU A 116 21.76 1.42 -6.13
N ILE A 117 20.73 1.63 -6.96
CA ILE A 117 20.68 2.74 -7.93
C ILE A 117 20.71 4.09 -7.19
N SER A 118 21.42 5.06 -7.76
CA SER A 118 21.63 6.42 -7.24
C SER A 118 22.42 6.54 -5.92
N ALA A 119 22.71 5.44 -5.21
CA ALA A 119 23.34 5.47 -3.88
C ALA A 119 24.88 5.72 -3.91
N GLY A 120 25.48 5.75 -5.09
CA GLY A 120 26.90 6.08 -5.30
C GLY A 120 27.11 7.57 -5.61
N ILE A 121 27.63 7.88 -6.81
CA ILE A 121 27.98 9.23 -7.27
C ILE A 121 26.79 10.20 -7.22
N PHE A 122 25.55 9.70 -7.42
CA PHE A 122 24.33 10.50 -7.38
C PHE A 122 23.87 10.87 -5.96
N GLY A 123 24.55 10.35 -4.91
CA GLY A 123 24.43 10.80 -3.53
C GLY A 123 23.08 10.51 -2.84
N TYR A 124 22.25 9.65 -3.38
CA TYR A 124 20.97 9.30 -2.76
C TYR A 124 21.21 8.61 -1.41
N PRO A 125 20.52 9.01 -0.29
CA PRO A 125 20.70 8.40 1.02
C PRO A 125 20.42 6.89 0.98
N LYS A 126 21.38 6.08 1.43
CA LYS A 126 21.40 4.61 1.24
C LYS A 126 20.18 3.91 1.84
N GLU A 127 19.78 4.28 3.07
CA GLU A 127 18.59 3.70 3.72
C GLU A 127 17.32 4.01 2.92
N GLN A 128 17.17 5.25 2.46
CA GLN A 128 16.01 5.64 1.65
C GLN A 128 16.04 4.98 0.27
N ALA A 129 17.22 4.78 -0.32
CA ALA A 129 17.38 4.06 -1.57
C ALA A 129 16.94 2.59 -1.42
N TRP A 130 17.34 1.92 -0.33
CA TRP A 130 16.91 0.56 -0.02
C TRP A 130 15.40 0.45 0.12
N ARG A 131 14.75 1.36 0.86
CA ARG A 131 13.29 1.36 1.01
C ARG A 131 12.59 1.44 -0.33
N LYS A 132 13.04 2.30 -1.24
CA LYS A 132 12.44 2.44 -2.58
C LYS A 132 12.71 1.27 -3.49
N ALA A 133 13.90 0.70 -3.42
CA ALA A 133 14.28 -0.48 -4.19
C ALA A 133 13.45 -1.71 -3.80
N LEU A 134 13.38 -2.02 -2.51
CA LEU A 134 12.61 -3.14 -1.99
C LEU A 134 11.11 -2.94 -2.17
N GLN A 135 10.60 -1.71 -2.00
CA GLN A 135 9.22 -1.37 -2.28
C GLN A 135 8.86 -1.71 -3.74
N ALA A 136 9.68 -1.28 -4.71
CA ALA A 136 9.39 -1.55 -6.12
C ALA A 136 9.39 -3.05 -6.46
N CYS A 137 10.29 -3.84 -5.85
CA CYS A 137 10.33 -5.28 -6.03
C CYS A 137 9.11 -5.97 -5.40
N ASN A 138 8.72 -5.59 -4.18
CA ASN A 138 7.54 -6.14 -3.51
C ASN A 138 6.25 -5.81 -4.27
N ASP A 139 6.09 -4.55 -4.71
CA ASP A 139 4.93 -4.12 -5.50
C ASP A 139 4.86 -4.89 -6.83
N PHE A 140 6.01 -5.11 -7.50
CA PHE A 140 6.06 -5.92 -8.73
C PHE A 140 5.65 -7.37 -8.49
N ILE A 141 6.12 -8.00 -7.41
CA ILE A 141 5.77 -9.38 -7.05
C ILE A 141 4.26 -9.48 -6.75
N HIS A 142 3.73 -8.51 -6.02
CA HIS A 142 2.30 -8.44 -5.70
C HIS A 142 1.43 -8.23 -6.95
N ASP A 143 1.84 -7.31 -7.83
CA ASP A 143 1.10 -6.99 -9.07
C ASP A 143 1.18 -8.12 -10.12
N ASN A 144 2.11 -9.08 -9.96
CA ASN A 144 2.36 -10.16 -10.92
C ASN A 144 2.45 -11.54 -10.23
N PRO A 145 1.39 -12.03 -9.58
CA PRO A 145 1.43 -13.27 -8.79
C PRO A 145 1.74 -14.52 -9.62
N ASP A 146 1.42 -14.50 -10.91
CA ASP A 146 1.62 -15.62 -11.85
C ASP A 146 2.96 -15.53 -12.62
N TYR A 147 3.81 -14.55 -12.29
CA TYR A 147 5.13 -14.36 -12.93
C TYR A 147 6.26 -14.46 -11.92
N ASP A 148 6.99 -15.56 -11.96
CA ASP A 148 8.14 -15.79 -11.10
C ASP A 148 9.33 -14.92 -11.49
N MET A 149 9.83 -14.09 -10.54
CA MET A 149 10.99 -13.24 -10.71
C MET A 149 11.97 -13.38 -9.54
N ASP A 150 13.21 -13.77 -9.81
CA ASP A 150 14.32 -13.76 -8.85
C ASP A 150 14.99 -12.39 -8.88
N ASN A 151 14.77 -11.58 -7.86
CA ASN A 151 15.31 -10.22 -7.73
C ASN A 151 16.56 -10.25 -6.85
N LEU A 152 17.74 -10.12 -7.47
CA LEU A 152 19.03 -10.12 -6.78
C LEU A 152 19.59 -8.70 -6.65
N PHE A 153 19.88 -8.25 -5.46
CA PHE A 153 20.73 -7.07 -5.23
C PHE A 153 22.18 -7.51 -5.09
N ALA A 154 23.01 -7.15 -6.07
CA ALA A 154 24.43 -7.44 -6.15
C ALA A 154 25.23 -6.29 -5.55
N ILE A 155 25.62 -6.40 -4.28
CA ILE A 155 26.17 -5.30 -3.47
C ILE A 155 27.59 -5.69 -2.99
N PRO A 156 28.66 -5.17 -3.59
CA PRO A 156 30.02 -5.51 -3.19
C PRO A 156 30.44 -4.91 -1.83
N ASP A 157 29.86 -3.77 -1.45
CA ASP A 157 30.17 -3.06 -0.20
C ASP A 157 29.42 -3.72 0.97
N PRO A 158 30.16 -4.25 2.00
CA PRO A 158 29.53 -4.96 3.12
C PRO A 158 28.66 -4.08 4.01
N GLN A 159 28.94 -2.78 4.11
CA GLN A 159 28.12 -1.87 4.93
C GLN A 159 26.77 -1.59 4.23
N ILE A 160 26.80 -1.34 2.92
CA ILE A 160 25.59 -1.14 2.13
C ILE A 160 24.76 -2.43 2.09
N LEU A 161 25.41 -3.59 1.97
CA LEU A 161 24.76 -4.89 2.03
C LEU A 161 24.06 -5.10 3.37
N GLN A 162 24.72 -4.84 4.48
CA GLN A 162 24.13 -5.00 5.82
C GLN A 162 22.90 -4.10 6.02
N MET A 163 22.93 -2.85 5.54
CA MET A 163 21.77 -1.96 5.55
C MET A 163 20.58 -2.57 4.79
N GLY A 164 20.83 -3.18 3.63
CA GLY A 164 19.80 -3.84 2.83
C GLY A 164 19.20 -5.05 3.53
N LEU A 165 20.02 -5.89 4.16
CA LEU A 165 19.54 -7.06 4.91
C LEU A 165 18.67 -6.68 6.11
N VAL A 166 19.01 -5.58 6.81
CA VAL A 166 18.20 -5.04 7.91
C VAL A 166 16.86 -4.54 7.39
N GLU A 167 16.86 -3.77 6.30
CA GLU A 167 15.62 -3.22 5.72
C GLU A 167 14.72 -4.33 5.15
N LEU A 168 15.29 -5.35 4.48
CA LEU A 168 14.53 -6.49 3.96
C LEU A 168 13.82 -7.24 5.09
N LYS A 169 14.53 -7.57 6.17
CA LYS A 169 13.95 -8.21 7.35
C LYS A 169 12.85 -7.38 8.01
N ALA A 170 13.02 -6.04 8.06
CA ALA A 170 12.02 -5.14 8.62
C ALA A 170 10.73 -5.15 7.79
N GLN A 171 10.85 -5.17 6.45
CA GLN A 171 9.69 -5.25 5.55
C GLN A 171 9.00 -6.61 5.62
N GLU A 172 9.74 -7.72 5.67
CA GLU A 172 9.19 -9.08 5.86
C GLU A 172 8.40 -9.18 7.19
N LYS A 173 8.97 -8.65 8.28
CA LYS A 173 8.30 -8.64 9.59
C LYS A 173 7.00 -7.82 9.55
N ASN A 174 7.02 -6.62 8.94
CA ASN A 174 5.84 -5.79 8.80
C ASN A 174 4.76 -6.44 7.93
N ALA A 175 5.14 -7.11 6.83
CA ALA A 175 4.22 -7.87 5.98
C ALA A 175 3.58 -9.04 6.74
N HIS A 176 4.36 -9.79 7.54
CA HIS A 176 3.85 -10.88 8.40
C HIS A 176 2.87 -10.35 9.45
N THR A 177 3.23 -9.26 10.14
CA THR A 177 2.36 -8.64 11.15
C THR A 177 1.05 -8.15 10.51
N GLN A 178 1.09 -7.53 9.33
CA GLN A 178 -0.11 -7.09 8.60
C GLN A 178 -0.97 -8.27 8.12
N GLN A 179 -0.35 -9.38 7.70
CA GLN A 179 -1.09 -10.60 7.33
C GLN A 179 -1.72 -11.28 8.54
N GLU A 180 -1.02 -11.35 9.67
CA GLU A 180 -1.57 -11.87 10.94
C GLU A 180 -2.70 -10.97 11.47
N GLU A 181 -2.53 -9.64 11.45
CA GLU A 181 -3.56 -8.69 11.82
C GLU A 181 -4.79 -8.78 10.90
N LYS A 182 -4.58 -9.00 9.60
CA LYS A 182 -5.67 -9.20 8.63
C LYS A 182 -6.39 -10.53 8.84
N ALA A 183 -5.68 -11.62 9.07
CA ALA A 183 -6.26 -12.93 9.35
C ALA A 183 -7.02 -12.96 10.69
N VAL A 184 -6.49 -12.27 11.73
CA VAL A 184 -7.20 -12.09 13.02
C VAL A 184 -8.42 -11.19 12.84
N ALA A 185 -8.36 -10.17 11.98
CA ALA A 185 -9.50 -9.30 11.68
C ALA A 185 -10.60 -10.05 10.91
N GLU A 186 -10.24 -10.89 9.93
CA GLU A 186 -11.21 -11.69 9.17
C GLU A 186 -11.95 -12.70 10.07
N ASN A 187 -11.26 -13.37 11.00
CA ASN A 187 -11.91 -14.29 11.97
C ASN A 187 -12.80 -13.54 12.98
N THR A 188 -12.42 -12.32 13.40
CA THR A 188 -13.24 -11.51 14.31
C THR A 188 -14.42 -10.83 13.60
N ASP A 189 -14.32 -10.55 12.32
CA ASP A 189 -15.40 -9.98 11.52
C ASP A 189 -16.53 -11.00 11.30
N ASP A 190 -16.22 -12.27 11.03
CA ASP A 190 -17.21 -13.35 10.88
C ASP A 190 -17.95 -13.60 12.20
N ASP A 191 -17.26 -13.58 13.33
CA ASP A 191 -17.84 -13.72 14.66
C ASP A 191 -18.77 -12.53 15.00
N LEU A 192 -18.34 -11.31 14.71
CA LEU A 192 -19.17 -10.11 14.87
C LEU A 192 -20.41 -10.13 13.96
N LEU A 193 -20.30 -10.61 12.72
CA LEU A 193 -21.42 -10.76 11.80
C LEU A 193 -22.43 -11.81 12.27
N SER A 194 -21.97 -12.87 12.94
CA SER A 194 -22.83 -13.92 13.49
C SER A 194 -23.68 -13.45 14.66
N THR A 195 -23.19 -12.52 15.46
CA THR A 195 -23.86 -11.97 16.66
C THR A 195 -24.69 -10.72 16.36
N LEU A 196 -24.60 -10.17 15.15
CA LEU A 196 -25.21 -8.92 14.75
C LEU A 196 -26.75 -8.99 14.71
N ASN A 197 -27.42 -7.96 15.24
CA ASN A 197 -28.86 -7.81 15.17
C ASN A 197 -29.32 -7.29 13.79
N ARG A 198 -29.55 -8.21 12.84
CA ARG A 198 -29.97 -7.88 11.45
C ARG A 198 -31.28 -7.10 11.37
N LYS A 199 -32.20 -7.33 12.32
CA LYS A 199 -33.47 -6.60 12.37
C LYS A 199 -33.23 -5.14 12.77
N ALA A 200 -32.36 -4.92 13.76
CA ALA A 200 -31.98 -3.55 14.17
C ALA A 200 -31.26 -2.82 13.03
N LEU A 201 -30.37 -3.49 12.30
CA LEU A 201 -29.69 -2.90 11.14
C LEU A 201 -30.67 -2.43 10.06
N LYS A 202 -31.64 -3.27 9.70
CA LYS A 202 -32.65 -2.91 8.70
C LYS A 202 -33.51 -1.72 9.17
N THR A 203 -33.93 -1.73 10.43
CA THR A 203 -34.67 -0.63 11.03
C THR A 203 -33.83 0.65 11.03
N ALA A 204 -32.53 0.57 11.36
CA ALA A 204 -31.61 1.71 11.33
C ALA A 204 -31.47 2.32 9.92
N ILE A 205 -31.29 1.47 8.91
CA ILE A 205 -31.18 1.93 7.51
C ILE A 205 -32.47 2.65 7.08
N ASP A 206 -33.64 2.09 7.40
CA ASP A 206 -34.92 2.67 7.02
C ASP A 206 -35.18 3.99 7.76
N SER A 207 -34.87 4.07 9.06
CA SER A 207 -34.98 5.28 9.86
C SER A 207 -34.06 6.38 9.35
N VAL A 208 -32.79 6.10 9.08
CA VAL A 208 -31.84 7.10 8.57
C VAL A 208 -32.21 7.60 7.16
N LYS A 209 -32.76 6.74 6.31
CA LYS A 209 -33.27 7.15 4.99
C LYS A 209 -34.50 8.06 5.07
N THR A 210 -35.34 7.85 6.08
CA THR A 210 -36.64 8.55 6.23
C THR A 210 -36.50 9.90 6.91
N VAL A 211 -35.54 10.02 7.84
CA VAL A 211 -35.39 11.18 8.73
C VAL A 211 -34.98 12.46 8.01
N GLY A 212 -34.51 12.42 6.80
CA GLY A 212 -34.15 13.64 6.08
C GLY A 212 -33.17 14.56 6.86
N LYS A 213 -33.06 15.82 6.43
CA LYS A 213 -32.26 16.81 7.16
C LYS A 213 -32.94 17.20 8.46
N ILE A 214 -32.32 16.93 9.57
CA ILE A 214 -32.78 17.38 10.89
C ILE A 214 -32.76 18.90 10.92
N GLN A 215 -33.92 19.52 11.21
CA GLN A 215 -34.00 20.95 11.46
C GLN A 215 -33.93 21.17 12.97
N TRP A 216 -32.82 21.72 13.45
CA TRP A 216 -32.71 22.19 14.84
C TRP A 216 -33.75 23.31 15.08
N LYS A 217 -34.70 23.04 15.97
CA LYS A 217 -35.50 24.07 16.56
C LYS A 217 -34.74 24.56 17.78
N GLY A 218 -34.19 25.78 17.71
CA GLY A 218 -33.37 26.37 18.75
C GLY A 218 -33.89 26.13 20.18
N GLY A 219 -33.00 25.87 21.12
CA GLY A 219 -33.33 25.62 22.53
C GLY A 219 -33.99 26.83 23.20
N LYS A 220 -34.81 26.61 24.23
CA LYS A 220 -35.30 27.64 25.14
C LYS A 220 -34.37 27.74 26.32
N GLU A 221 -33.92 28.96 26.63
CA GLU A 221 -33.16 29.23 27.85
C GLU A 221 -34.13 29.32 29.04
N SER A 222 -34.00 28.47 30.01
CA SER A 222 -34.70 28.51 31.29
C SER A 222 -33.66 28.34 32.40
N ASP A 223 -33.61 29.31 33.30
CA ASP A 223 -32.70 29.33 34.48
C ASP A 223 -31.19 29.21 34.18
N GLY A 224 -30.71 29.72 33.04
CA GLY A 224 -29.32 29.67 32.61
C GLY A 224 -28.88 28.30 32.08
N ILE A 225 -29.80 27.37 31.90
CA ILE A 225 -29.59 26.07 31.28
C ILE A 225 -30.31 26.08 29.93
N MET A 226 -29.59 25.83 28.85
CA MET A 226 -30.19 25.70 27.52
C MET A 226 -30.75 24.29 27.37
N GLU A 227 -32.08 24.14 27.50
CA GLU A 227 -32.73 22.88 27.18
C GLU A 227 -32.88 22.82 25.62
N ILE A 228 -32.16 21.90 25.03
CA ILE A 228 -32.24 21.58 23.60
C ILE A 228 -33.21 20.39 23.47
N PRO A 229 -34.46 20.63 22.96
CA PRO A 229 -35.37 19.51 22.73
C PRO A 229 -34.83 18.64 21.62
N TYR A 230 -34.45 17.41 21.97
CA TYR A 230 -34.14 16.38 20.97
C TYR A 230 -35.42 16.05 20.17
N PRO A 231 -35.32 15.97 18.84
CA PRO A 231 -36.46 15.55 18.04
C PRO A 231 -36.86 14.10 18.36
N ASP A 232 -38.18 13.81 18.43
CA ASP A 232 -38.74 12.50 18.77
C ASP A 232 -38.18 11.31 17.95
N TYR A 233 -37.72 11.58 16.73
CA TYR A 233 -37.11 10.54 15.88
C TYR A 233 -35.66 10.18 16.25
N LEU A 234 -34.98 10.91 17.14
CA LEU A 234 -33.68 10.49 17.64
C LEU A 234 -33.79 9.22 18.49
N ASP A 235 -34.90 9.01 19.17
CA ASP A 235 -35.15 7.77 19.91
C ASP A 235 -35.17 6.54 19.00
N GLU A 236 -35.74 6.68 17.79
CA GLU A 236 -35.72 5.59 16.79
C GLU A 236 -34.30 5.34 16.24
N ILE A 237 -33.49 6.39 16.06
CA ILE A 237 -32.08 6.26 15.68
C ILE A 237 -31.26 5.67 16.81
N TRP A 238 -31.50 6.06 18.06
CA TRP A 238 -30.83 5.48 19.23
C TRP A 238 -31.10 3.98 19.36
N ALA A 239 -32.32 3.55 19.16
CA ALA A 239 -32.68 2.12 19.15
C ALA A 239 -31.90 1.34 18.09
N SER A 240 -31.47 1.99 17.02
CA SER A 240 -30.71 1.36 15.93
C SER A 240 -29.24 1.17 16.23
N PHE A 241 -28.65 1.83 17.24
CA PHE A 241 -27.28 1.54 17.67
C PHE A 241 -27.15 0.22 18.43
N SER A 242 -28.26 -0.48 18.76
CA SER A 242 -28.25 -1.83 19.30
C SER A 242 -27.94 -2.95 18.29
N ILE A 243 -27.32 -2.57 17.17
CA ILE A 243 -26.89 -3.53 16.11
C ILE A 243 -25.76 -4.43 16.62
N PHE A 244 -24.87 -3.89 17.42
CA PHE A 244 -23.75 -4.57 18.06
C PHE A 244 -23.71 -4.29 19.57
N ASP A 245 -23.04 -5.16 20.31
CA ASP A 245 -22.52 -4.76 21.61
C ASP A 245 -21.49 -3.64 21.45
N PRO A 246 -21.55 -2.57 22.26
CA PRO A 246 -20.64 -1.43 22.10
C PRO A 246 -19.17 -1.83 22.20
N ASP A 247 -18.32 -1.19 21.41
CA ASP A 247 -16.86 -1.30 21.55
C ASP A 247 -16.40 -0.60 22.83
N THR A 248 -15.88 -1.33 23.81
CA THR A 248 -15.44 -0.77 25.11
C THR A 248 -14.25 0.16 24.97
N ASP A 249 -13.38 -0.11 24.01
CA ASP A 249 -12.15 0.64 23.75
C ASP A 249 -12.27 1.58 22.56
N TYR A 250 -13.49 1.99 22.24
CA TYR A 250 -13.85 2.74 21.01
C TYR A 250 -13.01 4.01 20.78
N SER A 251 -12.57 4.71 21.83
CA SER A 251 -11.78 5.95 21.70
C SER A 251 -10.41 5.68 21.11
N ASP A 252 -9.70 4.71 21.68
CA ASP A 252 -8.36 4.31 21.22
C ASP A 252 -8.44 3.61 19.86
N ASN A 253 -9.46 2.76 19.67
CA ASN A 253 -9.69 2.06 18.43
C ASN A 253 -10.09 3.01 17.29
N TYR A 254 -10.83 4.10 17.56
CA TYR A 254 -11.13 5.12 16.57
C TYR A 254 -9.88 5.81 16.06
N GLU A 255 -9.02 6.30 16.96
CA GLU A 255 -7.77 6.98 16.58
C GLU A 255 -6.82 6.04 15.81
N LYS A 256 -6.75 4.78 16.21
CA LYS A 256 -5.82 3.79 15.65
C LYS A 256 -6.30 3.19 14.33
N TYR A 257 -7.59 2.89 14.20
CA TYR A 257 -8.11 2.05 13.11
C TYR A 257 -9.15 2.71 12.21
N CYS A 258 -9.79 3.81 12.62
CA CYS A 258 -10.90 4.42 11.87
C CYS A 258 -10.57 5.79 11.30
N LYS A 259 -9.64 6.53 11.93
CA LYS A 259 -9.32 7.89 11.53
C LYS A 259 -8.76 7.97 10.11
N GLY A 260 -9.43 8.72 9.24
CA GLY A 260 -9.04 8.92 7.84
C GLY A 260 -9.49 7.81 6.88
N ILE A 261 -10.18 6.78 7.36
CA ILE A 261 -10.75 5.72 6.50
C ILE A 261 -12.15 6.14 6.04
N LEU A 262 -12.45 5.95 4.75
CA LEU A 262 -13.78 6.23 4.23
C LEU A 262 -14.79 5.16 4.71
N PRO A 263 -16.04 5.53 5.03
CA PRO A 263 -17.06 4.58 5.48
C PRO A 263 -17.26 3.38 4.54
N THR A 264 -17.08 3.59 3.24
CA THR A 264 -17.20 2.55 2.20
C THR A 264 -16.08 1.52 2.23
N ASP A 265 -14.95 1.84 2.85
CA ASP A 265 -13.74 1.00 2.88
C ASP A 265 -13.55 0.29 4.23
N MET A 266 -14.44 0.57 5.19
CA MET A 266 -14.37 0.00 6.55
C MET A 266 -14.78 -1.46 6.58
N ASN A 267 -14.11 -2.23 7.44
CA ASN A 267 -14.51 -3.58 7.82
C ASN A 267 -15.53 -3.56 8.99
N VAL A 268 -16.05 -4.73 9.37
CA VAL A 268 -17.10 -4.85 10.42
C VAL A 268 -16.67 -4.26 11.75
N ARG A 269 -15.43 -4.53 12.18
CA ARG A 269 -14.88 -4.02 13.44
C ARG A 269 -14.77 -2.50 13.44
N GLN A 270 -14.28 -1.92 12.35
CA GLN A 270 -14.17 -0.46 12.20
C GLN A 270 -15.56 0.21 12.19
N ILE A 271 -16.55 -0.41 11.54
CA ILE A 271 -17.93 0.07 11.56
C ILE A 271 -18.50 0.03 12.98
N ARG A 272 -18.30 -1.06 13.72
CA ARG A 272 -18.71 -1.16 15.13
C ARG A 272 -18.09 -0.06 15.98
N THR A 273 -16.79 0.15 15.86
CA THR A 273 -16.06 1.23 16.56
C THR A 273 -16.62 2.61 16.19
N MET A 274 -16.87 2.87 14.91
CA MET A 274 -17.44 4.14 14.44
C MET A 274 -18.86 4.36 14.96
N LEU A 275 -19.72 3.35 14.93
CA LEU A 275 -21.09 3.45 15.47
C LEU A 275 -21.05 3.74 16.97
N THR A 276 -20.22 3.05 17.74
CA THR A 276 -20.03 3.32 19.16
C THR A 276 -19.48 4.73 19.42
N PHE A 277 -18.52 5.19 18.60
CA PHE A 277 -17.97 6.55 18.70
C PHE A 277 -19.06 7.62 18.43
N ILE A 278 -19.90 7.42 17.42
CA ILE A 278 -21.01 8.32 17.08
C ILE A 278 -22.03 8.36 18.24
N GLU A 279 -22.44 7.19 18.73
CA GLU A 279 -23.39 7.08 19.84
C GLU A 279 -22.89 7.76 21.10
N ARG A 280 -21.67 7.45 21.52
CA ARG A 280 -21.12 7.94 22.77
C ARG A 280 -20.68 9.39 22.69
N GLY A 281 -20.32 9.88 21.51
CA GLY A 281 -19.95 11.28 21.30
C GLY A 281 -21.06 12.25 21.60
N GLU A 282 -22.33 11.88 21.40
CA GLU A 282 -23.50 12.72 21.69
C GLU A 282 -23.63 13.01 23.21
N ARG A 283 -23.16 12.13 24.08
CA ARG A 283 -23.15 12.35 25.55
C ARG A 283 -22.25 13.50 25.99
N PHE A 284 -21.29 13.89 25.15
CA PHE A 284 -20.30 14.92 25.45
C PHE A 284 -20.41 16.16 24.56
N CYS A 285 -21.14 16.08 23.45
CA CYS A 285 -21.23 17.15 22.47
C CYS A 285 -22.57 17.07 21.74
N ASP A 286 -23.52 17.91 22.15
CA ASP A 286 -24.83 18.02 21.50
C ASP A 286 -24.67 18.24 20.00
N GLY A 287 -25.45 17.50 19.21
CA GLY A 287 -25.38 17.53 17.74
C GLY A 287 -24.26 16.70 17.12
N HIS A 288 -23.60 15.84 17.90
CA HIS A 288 -22.57 14.93 17.37
C HIS A 288 -23.17 13.96 16.35
N VAL A 289 -24.23 13.25 16.70
CA VAL A 289 -24.97 12.34 15.79
C VAL A 289 -25.50 13.08 14.57
N GLN A 290 -26.06 14.29 14.77
CA GLN A 290 -26.57 15.11 13.68
C GLN A 290 -25.54 15.36 12.58
N ARG A 291 -24.28 15.65 12.94
CA ARG A 291 -23.20 15.87 11.99
C ARG A 291 -22.98 14.65 11.08
N TYR A 292 -23.06 13.45 11.61
CA TYR A 292 -22.90 12.21 10.84
C TYR A 292 -24.11 11.87 9.99
N LEU A 293 -25.30 12.31 10.39
CA LEU A 293 -26.53 12.21 9.59
C LEU A 293 -26.49 13.19 8.40
N GLU A 294 -26.19 14.47 8.65
CA GLU A 294 -26.15 15.51 7.62
C GLU A 294 -25.12 15.23 6.51
N ASN A 295 -23.98 14.66 6.89
CA ASN A 295 -22.91 14.28 5.95
C ASN A 295 -23.13 12.88 5.33
N ASN A 296 -24.26 12.22 5.59
CA ASN A 296 -24.56 10.86 5.15
C ASN A 296 -23.54 9.80 5.59
N ILE A 297 -22.71 10.09 6.58
CA ILE A 297 -21.69 9.14 7.06
C ILE A 297 -22.36 7.95 7.73
N LEU A 298 -23.33 8.19 8.61
CA LEU A 298 -24.06 7.13 9.29
C LEU A 298 -24.76 6.19 8.30
N LEU A 299 -25.45 6.73 7.31
CA LEU A 299 -26.09 5.92 6.25
C LEU A 299 -25.08 5.07 5.48
N LYS A 300 -23.91 5.64 5.12
CA LYS A 300 -22.86 4.90 4.40
C LYS A 300 -22.29 3.76 5.23
N LEU A 301 -22.09 3.95 6.55
CA LEU A 301 -21.63 2.89 7.45
C LEU A 301 -22.64 1.74 7.51
N LEU A 302 -23.92 2.05 7.67
CA LEU A 302 -25.00 1.04 7.74
C LEU A 302 -25.16 0.27 6.43
N LEU A 303 -25.10 0.95 5.29
CA LEU A 303 -25.15 0.30 3.97
C LEU A 303 -23.92 -0.58 3.73
N ARG A 304 -22.73 -0.10 4.11
CA ARG A 304 -21.51 -0.91 4.02
C ARG A 304 -21.59 -2.17 4.86
N LEU A 305 -22.16 -2.07 6.06
CA LEU A 305 -22.38 -3.22 6.93
C LEU A 305 -23.35 -4.25 6.31
N ASP A 306 -24.41 -3.78 5.68
CA ASP A 306 -25.37 -4.62 4.95
C ASP A 306 -24.69 -5.37 3.78
N ASP A 307 -23.86 -4.68 2.99
CA ASP A 307 -23.07 -5.27 1.91
C ASP A 307 -22.11 -6.36 2.42
N LEU A 308 -21.45 -6.14 3.58
CA LEU A 308 -20.55 -7.12 4.18
C LEU A 308 -21.29 -8.38 4.64
N ILE A 309 -22.51 -8.24 5.18
CA ILE A 309 -23.36 -9.35 5.56
C ILE A 309 -23.74 -10.18 4.33
N VAL A 310 -24.21 -9.52 3.27
CA VAL A 310 -24.60 -10.22 2.03
C VAL A 310 -23.42 -10.97 1.43
N SER A 311 -22.24 -10.36 1.43
CA SER A 311 -21.01 -10.97 0.93
C SER A 311 -20.60 -12.18 1.76
N ASN A 312 -20.77 -12.13 3.08
CA ASN A 312 -20.47 -13.23 4.00
C ASN A 312 -21.45 -14.40 3.83
N ASP A 313 -22.75 -14.10 3.72
CA ASP A 313 -23.78 -15.12 3.48
C ASP A 313 -23.55 -15.88 2.16
N GLN A 314 -23.06 -15.18 1.11
CA GLN A 314 -22.72 -15.79 -0.18
C GLN A 314 -21.50 -16.72 -0.09
N LYS A 315 -20.49 -16.36 0.70
CA LYS A 315 -19.29 -17.22 0.93
C LYS A 315 -19.67 -18.55 1.60
N HIS A 316 -20.59 -18.52 2.57
CA HIS A 316 -21.00 -19.71 3.33
C HIS A 316 -22.08 -20.54 2.64
N SER A 317 -22.76 -20.01 1.61
CA SER A 317 -23.76 -20.72 0.83
C SER A 317 -23.22 -21.37 -0.46
N ALA A 318 -21.95 -21.17 -0.80
CA ALA A 318 -21.33 -21.83 -1.95
C ALA A 318 -21.10 -23.32 -1.63
N PRO A 319 -21.57 -24.28 -2.46
CA PRO A 319 -21.35 -25.70 -2.23
C PRO A 319 -19.84 -26.00 -2.25
N GLU A 320 -19.35 -26.74 -1.23
CA GLU A 320 -18.00 -27.30 -1.23
C GLU A 320 -17.78 -28.03 -2.57
N LYS A 321 -16.84 -27.53 -3.36
CA LYS A 321 -16.36 -28.26 -4.54
C LYS A 321 -15.66 -29.51 -4.03
N THR A 322 -16.38 -30.60 -3.97
CA THR A 322 -15.85 -31.97 -3.78
C THR A 322 -14.72 -32.16 -4.80
N LYS A 323 -13.51 -32.33 -4.30
CA LYS A 323 -12.36 -32.79 -5.06
C LYS A 323 -12.46 -34.28 -5.33
#